data_09dfcb1428243f8c0c2799091d8e24d0
#
_entry.id   09dfcb1428243f8c0c2799091d8e24d0
#
_cell.length_a   1.000
_cell.length_b   1.000
_cell.length_c   1.000
_cell.angle_alpha   90.00
_cell.angle_beta   90.00
_cell.angle_gamma   90.00
#
_symmetry.space_group_name_H-M   'P 1'
#
loop_
_entity.id
_entity.type
_entity.pdbx_description
1 polymer ?
#
loop_
_entity_poly.entity_id
_entity_poly.type
_entity_poly.pdbx_seq_one_letter_code
_entity_poly.pdbx_strand_id
1 'polypeptide(L)'
;MAPINNKSGVFAGQLVRSARAAVVVAGPEVAKLATWNVLSRRDLSVSSDAQKVTLGIIAVYVVVIAILWNLPYVRWSLWPFKMLVIAFHEFGHAITAVCTGGRVKSISLDPREGGVTHMVGGKSAITLPAGYLGSSLIGALLIFCGFDIVASKVASIVLGVCFLLTLWWGKRDWLTVLTVLLAVGLIVACWFIVHAEPLRFVVLFIGVMSSLYSVWDICDDLILRKVNSSDASVFAQRYGGSSQCWGIMWSIISVLFMVAGIIAGIAAFPESFAQQEKDSENFIPTR
;
A
#
# COMPACT_ATOMS: atom_id res chain seq x y z
N MET A 1 -15.04 -17.55 -37.06
CA MET A 1 -14.14 -17.06 -36.00
C MET A 1 -13.06 -16.24 -36.69
N ALA A 2 -13.14 -14.91 -36.55
CA ALA A 2 -12.15 -13.98 -37.12
C ALA A 2 -11.01 -13.79 -36.09
N PRO A 3 -9.74 -13.70 -36.52
CA PRO A 3 -8.61 -13.54 -35.61
C PRO A 3 -8.64 -12.13 -34.97
N ILE A 4 -8.63 -12.09 -33.64
CA ILE A 4 -8.51 -10.86 -32.85
C ILE A 4 -7.15 -10.23 -33.15
N ASN A 5 -7.21 -9.07 -33.73
CA ASN A 5 -6.09 -8.31 -34.28
C ASN A 5 -5.23 -7.73 -33.11
N ASN A 6 -4.11 -8.38 -32.82
CA ASN A 6 -3.13 -7.98 -31.81
C ASN A 6 -2.28 -6.77 -32.26
N LYS A 7 -2.95 -5.64 -32.58
CA LYS A 7 -2.26 -4.41 -33.01
C LYS A 7 -1.74 -3.56 -31.85
N SER A 8 -2.27 -3.71 -30.64
CA SER A 8 -1.91 -2.87 -29.49
C SER A 8 -0.54 -3.22 -28.89
N GLY A 9 -0.21 -4.50 -28.77
CA GLY A 9 1.09 -4.93 -28.22
C GLY A 9 2.27 -4.64 -29.17
N VAL A 10 2.03 -4.79 -30.49
CA VAL A 10 3.02 -4.44 -31.51
C VAL A 10 3.27 -2.94 -31.56
N PHE A 11 2.22 -2.13 -31.38
CA PHE A 11 2.31 -0.67 -31.37
C PHE A 11 3.07 -0.14 -30.13
N ALA A 12 2.86 -0.70 -28.95
CA ALA A 12 3.59 -0.35 -27.73
C ALA A 12 5.09 -0.72 -27.83
N GLY A 13 5.40 -1.90 -28.37
CA GLY A 13 6.79 -2.32 -28.62
C GLY A 13 7.52 -1.46 -29.65
N GLN A 14 6.80 -1.00 -30.69
CA GLN A 14 7.37 -0.07 -31.69
C GLN A 14 7.56 1.33 -31.11
N LEU A 15 6.63 1.83 -30.26
CA LEU A 15 6.77 3.13 -29.59
C LEU A 15 7.96 3.17 -28.63
N VAL A 16 8.18 2.09 -27.86
CA VAL A 16 9.34 1.98 -26.96
C VAL A 16 10.65 1.89 -27.76
N ARG A 17 10.67 1.20 -28.90
CA ARG A 17 11.85 1.16 -29.79
C ARG A 17 12.10 2.51 -30.46
N SER A 18 11.06 3.19 -30.93
CA SER A 18 11.20 4.53 -31.52
C SER A 18 11.59 5.59 -30.50
N ALA A 19 11.09 5.50 -29.26
CA ALA A 19 11.54 6.39 -28.19
C ALA A 19 13.00 6.15 -27.81
N ARG A 20 13.47 4.88 -27.75
CA ARG A 20 14.90 4.57 -27.57
C ARG A 20 15.79 5.06 -28.74
N ALA A 21 15.33 4.91 -29.96
CA ALA A 21 16.06 5.43 -31.12
C ALA A 21 16.10 6.98 -31.14
N ALA A 22 15.01 7.64 -30.73
CA ALA A 22 14.96 9.10 -30.64
C ALA A 22 15.89 9.65 -29.53
N VAL A 23 16.06 8.90 -28.42
CA VAL A 23 16.98 9.26 -27.34
C VAL A 23 18.43 9.25 -27.76
N VAL A 24 18.79 8.34 -28.68
CA VAL A 24 20.16 8.22 -29.19
C VAL A 24 20.50 9.34 -30.20
N VAL A 25 19.50 9.87 -30.93
CA VAL A 25 19.71 10.81 -32.05
C VAL A 25 19.42 12.28 -31.68
N ALA A 26 18.56 12.56 -30.70
CA ALA A 26 17.97 13.89 -30.51
C ALA A 26 18.28 14.60 -29.17
N GLY A 27 19.16 14.05 -28.35
CA GLY A 27 19.57 14.67 -27.08
C GLY A 27 18.54 14.58 -25.93
N PRO A 28 18.97 14.88 -24.70
CA PRO A 28 18.17 14.62 -23.48
C PRO A 28 16.87 15.44 -23.39
N GLU A 29 16.78 16.61 -24.04
CA GLU A 29 15.57 17.46 -23.96
C GLU A 29 14.44 16.93 -24.84
N VAL A 30 14.74 16.38 -26.01
CA VAL A 30 13.73 15.76 -26.89
C VAL A 30 13.25 14.43 -26.29
N ALA A 31 14.13 13.71 -25.56
CA ALA A 31 13.76 12.54 -24.81
C ALA A 31 12.77 12.88 -23.68
N LYS A 32 12.98 13.97 -22.95
CA LYS A 32 12.04 14.45 -21.91
C LYS A 32 10.71 14.85 -22.52
N LEU A 33 10.69 15.57 -23.64
CA LEU A 33 9.46 15.94 -24.35
C LEU A 33 8.72 14.71 -24.92
N ALA A 34 9.45 13.73 -25.44
CA ALA A 34 8.85 12.49 -25.94
C ALA A 34 8.28 11.64 -24.79
N THR A 35 8.99 11.52 -23.66
CA THR A 35 8.48 10.83 -22.46
C THR A 35 7.31 11.58 -21.82
N TRP A 36 7.34 12.92 -21.79
CA TRP A 36 6.21 13.72 -21.31
C TRP A 36 4.97 13.55 -22.20
N ASN A 37 5.12 13.58 -23.52
CA ASN A 37 4.04 13.37 -24.47
C ASN A 37 3.47 11.93 -24.43
N VAL A 38 4.28 10.93 -24.12
CA VAL A 38 3.84 9.54 -23.92
C VAL A 38 3.09 9.42 -22.61
N LEU A 39 3.54 10.08 -21.56
CA LEU A 39 2.87 10.09 -20.24
C LEU A 39 1.57 10.89 -20.27
N SER A 40 1.53 12.03 -20.99
CA SER A 40 0.34 12.88 -21.10
C SER A 40 -0.75 12.31 -22.01
N ARG A 41 -0.44 11.32 -22.86
CA ARG A 41 -1.40 10.62 -23.74
C ARG A 41 -1.83 9.25 -23.20
N ARG A 42 -1.43 8.87 -21.96
CA ARG A 42 -2.00 7.67 -21.34
C ARG A 42 -3.45 7.97 -21.04
N ASP A 43 -4.31 7.38 -21.85
CA ASP A 43 -5.74 7.41 -21.68
C ASP A 43 -6.06 6.74 -20.33
N LEU A 44 -6.69 7.49 -19.41
CA LEU A 44 -7.14 6.96 -18.12
C LEU A 44 -8.37 6.05 -18.27
N SER A 45 -8.64 5.58 -19.49
CA SER A 45 -9.70 4.62 -19.74
C SER A 45 -9.34 3.25 -19.15
N VAL A 46 -10.30 2.64 -18.49
CA VAL A 46 -10.19 1.24 -18.03
C VAL A 46 -10.29 0.35 -19.27
N SER A 47 -9.13 -0.09 -19.76
CA SER A 47 -9.00 -0.73 -21.08
C SER A 47 -9.03 -2.26 -21.03
N SER A 48 -8.54 -2.87 -19.94
CA SER A 48 -8.42 -4.32 -19.81
C SER A 48 -9.43 -4.92 -18.83
N ASP A 49 -9.78 -6.17 -19.06
CA ASP A 49 -10.64 -6.91 -18.11
C ASP A 49 -9.92 -7.13 -16.77
N ALA A 50 -8.58 -7.21 -16.77
CA ALA A 50 -7.79 -7.27 -15.55
C ALA A 50 -8.00 -6.03 -14.66
N GLN A 51 -8.03 -4.84 -15.26
CA GLN A 51 -8.32 -3.60 -14.54
C GLN A 51 -9.74 -3.55 -14.00
N LYS A 52 -10.74 -3.97 -14.81
CA LYS A 52 -12.15 -4.00 -14.38
C LYS A 52 -12.34 -4.92 -13.18
N VAL A 53 -11.74 -6.12 -13.25
CA VAL A 53 -11.79 -7.10 -12.14
C VAL A 53 -11.10 -6.52 -10.90
N THR A 54 -9.92 -5.91 -11.04
CA THR A 54 -9.20 -5.30 -9.92
C THR A 54 -10.01 -4.19 -9.25
N LEU A 55 -10.65 -3.31 -10.03
CA LEU A 55 -11.52 -2.26 -9.50
C LEU A 55 -12.75 -2.84 -8.79
N GLY A 56 -13.37 -3.87 -9.38
CA GLY A 56 -14.48 -4.60 -8.75
C GLY A 56 -14.07 -5.21 -7.40
N ILE A 57 -12.89 -5.81 -7.34
CA ILE A 57 -12.33 -6.40 -6.11
C ILE A 57 -12.02 -5.31 -5.07
N ILE A 58 -11.46 -4.16 -5.46
CA ILE A 58 -11.26 -3.02 -4.55
C ILE A 58 -12.59 -2.60 -3.94
N ALA A 59 -13.63 -2.43 -4.75
CA ALA A 59 -14.96 -2.05 -4.26
C ALA A 59 -15.52 -3.09 -3.29
N VAL A 60 -15.39 -4.38 -3.61
CA VAL A 60 -15.80 -5.47 -2.72
C VAL A 60 -15.00 -5.43 -1.41
N TYR A 61 -13.69 -5.26 -1.47
CA TYR A 61 -12.85 -5.16 -0.26
C TYR A 61 -13.23 -3.98 0.62
N VAL A 62 -13.47 -2.80 0.03
CA VAL A 62 -13.94 -1.62 0.79
C VAL A 62 -15.24 -1.94 1.53
N VAL A 63 -16.24 -2.53 0.84
CA VAL A 63 -17.54 -2.86 1.44
C VAL A 63 -17.39 -3.97 2.49
N VAL A 64 -16.66 -5.05 2.19
CA VAL A 64 -16.48 -6.17 3.12
C VAL A 64 -15.72 -5.73 4.37
N ILE A 65 -14.62 -4.99 4.22
CA ILE A 65 -13.86 -4.45 5.35
C ILE A 65 -14.75 -3.54 6.19
N ALA A 66 -15.53 -2.63 5.55
CA ALA A 66 -16.46 -1.74 6.23
C ALA A 66 -17.49 -2.52 7.07
N ILE A 67 -18.09 -3.55 6.51
CA ILE A 67 -19.08 -4.38 7.19
C ILE A 67 -18.43 -5.15 8.34
N LEU A 68 -17.34 -5.88 8.08
CA LEU A 68 -16.68 -6.72 9.07
C LEU A 68 -16.11 -5.90 10.23
N TRP A 69 -15.65 -4.67 9.97
CA TRP A 69 -15.12 -3.78 11.02
C TRP A 69 -16.19 -3.38 12.04
N ASN A 70 -17.40 -3.13 11.55
CA ASN A 70 -18.50 -2.62 12.37
C ASN A 70 -19.36 -3.74 13.02
N LEU A 71 -19.22 -4.99 12.57
CA LEU A 71 -19.99 -6.09 13.13
C LEU A 71 -19.31 -6.67 14.39
N PRO A 72 -20.01 -6.70 15.55
CA PRO A 72 -19.49 -7.35 16.73
C PRO A 72 -19.26 -8.85 16.45
N TYR A 73 -18.28 -9.46 17.09
CA TYR A 73 -17.80 -10.84 16.92
C TYR A 73 -17.13 -11.13 15.58
N VAL A 74 -17.69 -10.73 14.43
CA VAL A 74 -17.13 -11.02 13.10
C VAL A 74 -15.85 -10.19 12.83
N ARG A 75 -15.72 -9.01 13.43
CA ARG A 75 -14.51 -8.17 13.34
C ARG A 75 -13.21 -8.91 13.74
N TRP A 76 -13.32 -9.99 14.52
CA TRP A 76 -12.16 -10.82 14.86
C TRP A 76 -11.54 -11.54 13.67
N SER A 77 -12.31 -11.76 12.58
CA SER A 77 -11.76 -12.33 11.34
C SER A 77 -10.73 -11.41 10.67
N LEU A 78 -10.86 -10.11 10.86
CA LEU A 78 -9.90 -9.11 10.36
C LEU A 78 -8.69 -8.92 11.29
N TRP A 79 -8.67 -9.57 12.46
CA TRP A 79 -7.66 -9.34 13.49
C TRP A 79 -6.21 -9.48 12.99
N PRO A 80 -5.80 -10.53 12.23
CA PRO A 80 -4.43 -10.65 11.76
C PRO A 80 -4.02 -9.47 10.85
N PHE A 81 -4.93 -9.07 9.97
CA PHE A 81 -4.70 -7.95 9.05
C PHE A 81 -4.74 -6.60 9.78
N LYS A 82 -5.59 -6.47 10.79
CA LYS A 82 -5.61 -5.29 11.67
C LYS A 82 -4.26 -5.11 12.36
N MET A 83 -3.72 -6.18 12.94
CA MET A 83 -2.41 -6.14 13.59
C MET A 83 -1.28 -5.79 12.61
N LEU A 84 -1.37 -6.28 11.36
CA LEU A 84 -0.41 -5.95 10.31
C LEU A 84 -0.47 -4.46 9.93
N VAL A 85 -1.66 -3.89 9.82
CA VAL A 85 -1.85 -2.47 9.49
C VAL A 85 -1.41 -1.57 10.64
N ILE A 86 -1.64 -1.98 11.89
CA ILE A 86 -1.07 -1.32 13.08
C ILE A 86 0.47 -1.37 13.01
N ALA A 87 1.06 -2.50 12.61
CA ALA A 87 2.51 -2.59 12.42
C ALA A 87 3.02 -1.61 11.36
N PHE A 88 2.28 -1.35 10.27
CA PHE A 88 2.64 -0.31 9.28
C PHE A 88 2.54 1.10 9.88
N HIS A 89 1.54 1.35 10.72
CA HIS A 89 1.39 2.61 11.42
C HIS A 89 2.61 2.87 12.32
N GLU A 90 2.97 1.89 13.16
CA GLU A 90 4.14 1.99 14.04
C GLU A 90 5.46 2.07 13.27
N PHE A 91 5.55 1.36 12.13
CA PHE A 91 6.70 1.48 11.23
C PHE A 91 6.82 2.89 10.63
N GLY A 92 5.69 3.56 10.34
CA GLY A 92 5.67 4.96 9.91
C GLY A 92 6.33 5.89 10.92
N HIS A 93 5.98 5.76 12.20
CA HIS A 93 6.64 6.49 13.29
C HIS A 93 8.13 6.15 13.37
N ALA A 94 8.47 4.87 13.34
CA ALA A 94 9.83 4.39 13.50
C ALA A 94 10.76 4.92 12.39
N ILE A 95 10.38 4.76 11.12
CA ILE A 95 11.23 5.18 10.00
C ILE A 95 11.41 6.70 9.96
N THR A 96 10.34 7.46 10.22
CA THR A 96 10.42 8.92 10.23
C THR A 96 11.19 9.45 11.44
N ALA A 97 11.14 8.77 12.59
CA ALA A 97 11.99 9.08 13.72
C ALA A 97 13.47 8.94 13.36
N VAL A 98 13.86 7.80 12.75
CA VAL A 98 15.23 7.55 12.30
C VAL A 98 15.67 8.59 11.26
N CYS A 99 14.84 8.84 10.23
CA CYS A 99 15.14 9.83 9.18
C CYS A 99 15.26 11.27 9.70
N THR A 100 14.68 11.59 10.85
CA THR A 100 14.77 12.93 11.48
C THR A 100 15.76 13.00 12.64
N GLY A 101 16.67 12.02 12.75
CA GLY A 101 17.76 11.99 13.73
C GLY A 101 17.36 11.43 15.10
N GLY A 102 16.20 10.81 15.22
CA GLY A 102 15.77 10.08 16.42
C GLY A 102 16.31 8.66 16.48
N ARG A 103 16.04 7.98 17.60
CA ARG A 103 16.35 6.56 17.83
C ARG A 103 15.11 5.81 18.27
N VAL A 104 14.79 4.72 17.57
CA VAL A 104 13.74 3.80 17.96
C VAL A 104 14.30 2.81 18.99
N LYS A 105 13.61 2.69 20.12
CA LYS A 105 13.95 1.75 21.20
C LYS A 105 13.24 0.41 21.01
N SER A 106 11.94 0.45 20.74
CA SER A 106 11.12 -0.74 20.49
C SER A 106 9.82 -0.38 19.79
N ILE A 107 9.23 -1.38 19.14
CA ILE A 107 7.85 -1.39 18.64
C ILE A 107 7.12 -2.48 19.42
N SER A 108 5.91 -2.18 19.90
CA SER A 108 5.02 -3.11 20.56
C SER A 108 3.62 -2.96 19.98
N LEU A 109 2.93 -4.08 19.76
CA LEU A 109 1.57 -4.12 19.24
C LEU A 109 0.62 -4.60 20.33
N ASP A 110 -0.49 -3.88 20.53
CA ASP A 110 -1.56 -4.27 21.45
C ASP A 110 -2.88 -4.38 20.69
N PRO A 111 -3.60 -5.52 20.80
CA PRO A 111 -4.87 -5.72 20.10
C PRO A 111 -5.99 -4.79 20.55
N ARG A 112 -5.90 -4.26 21.77
CA ARG A 112 -6.93 -3.41 22.40
C ARG A 112 -6.62 -1.93 22.28
N GLU A 113 -5.33 -1.60 22.46
CA GLU A 113 -4.85 -0.21 22.54
C GLU A 113 -4.23 0.29 21.23
N GLY A 114 -3.97 -0.62 20.27
CA GLY A 114 -3.25 -0.31 19.04
C GLY A 114 -1.77 -0.66 19.15
N GLY A 115 -0.88 0.17 18.59
CA GLY A 115 0.55 -0.02 18.70
C GLY A 115 1.22 1.10 19.51
N VAL A 116 2.47 0.89 19.88
CA VAL A 116 3.32 1.92 20.48
C VAL A 116 4.74 1.81 19.95
N THR A 117 5.23 2.90 19.36
CA THR A 117 6.64 3.05 19.00
C THR A 117 7.36 3.89 20.05
N HIS A 118 8.20 3.24 20.86
CA HIS A 118 9.06 3.94 21.81
C HIS A 118 10.27 4.51 21.07
N MET A 119 10.33 5.84 21.02
CA MET A 119 11.42 6.57 20.36
C MET A 119 11.96 7.71 21.23
N VAL A 120 13.19 8.14 20.97
CA VAL A 120 13.84 9.28 21.60
C VAL A 120 14.41 10.19 20.53
N GLY A 121 14.08 11.47 20.59
CA GLY A 121 14.46 12.46 19.56
C GLY A 121 13.54 12.35 18.33
N GLY A 122 14.01 12.90 17.22
CA GLY A 122 13.22 13.04 15.99
C GLY A 122 12.35 14.31 16.01
N LYS A 123 11.79 14.65 14.83
CA LYS A 123 10.93 15.83 14.66
C LYS A 123 9.46 15.43 14.79
N SER A 124 8.82 15.73 15.92
CA SER A 124 7.44 15.36 16.22
C SER A 124 6.43 15.85 15.18
N ALA A 125 6.69 16.99 14.52
CA ALA A 125 5.86 17.49 13.44
C ALA A 125 5.79 16.54 12.22
N ILE A 126 6.80 15.67 12.08
CA ILE A 126 6.88 14.66 11.02
C ILE A 126 6.48 13.29 11.56
N THR A 127 6.98 12.94 12.75
CA THR A 127 6.78 11.59 13.29
C THR A 127 5.33 11.32 13.70
N LEU A 128 4.62 12.29 14.28
CA LEU A 128 3.23 12.09 14.72
C LEU A 128 2.24 11.84 13.55
N PRO A 129 2.23 12.65 12.46
CA PRO A 129 1.38 12.33 11.31
C PRO A 129 1.77 11.06 10.57
N ALA A 130 3.05 10.64 10.70
CA ALA A 130 3.62 9.55 9.90
C ALA A 130 3.03 8.16 10.22
N GLY A 131 2.40 7.95 11.35
CA GLY A 131 1.63 6.75 11.63
C GLY A 131 0.50 6.61 10.61
N TYR A 132 -0.44 7.53 10.60
CA TYR A 132 -1.60 7.51 9.70
C TYR A 132 -1.22 7.73 8.24
N LEU A 133 -0.45 8.76 7.94
CA LEU A 133 -0.09 9.08 6.56
C LEU A 133 0.89 8.05 5.98
N GLY A 134 1.80 7.50 6.79
CA GLY A 134 2.73 6.46 6.38
C GLY A 134 2.03 5.15 6.04
N SER A 135 1.13 4.67 6.91
CA SER A 135 0.34 3.47 6.63
C SER A 135 -0.56 3.65 5.42
N SER A 136 -1.16 4.82 5.23
CA SER A 136 -1.99 5.14 4.06
C SER A 136 -1.17 5.21 2.76
N LEU A 137 0.04 5.76 2.81
CA LEU A 137 0.95 5.78 1.67
C LEU A 137 1.40 4.36 1.30
N ILE A 138 1.77 3.53 2.29
CA ILE A 138 2.06 2.11 2.07
C ILE A 138 0.83 1.43 1.44
N GLY A 139 -0.36 1.68 1.98
CA GLY A 139 -1.62 1.18 1.43
C GLY A 139 -1.84 1.55 -0.03
N ALA A 140 -1.64 2.81 -0.40
CA ALA A 140 -1.75 3.29 -1.77
C ALA A 140 -0.74 2.63 -2.72
N LEU A 141 0.50 2.46 -2.27
CA LEU A 141 1.54 1.75 -3.04
C LEU A 141 1.19 0.27 -3.23
N LEU A 142 0.64 -0.39 -2.21
CA LEU A 142 0.18 -1.78 -2.32
C LEU A 142 -1.03 -1.90 -3.26
N ILE A 143 -1.97 -0.95 -3.23
CA ILE A 143 -3.07 -0.89 -4.19
C ILE A 143 -2.53 -0.74 -5.61
N PHE A 144 -1.61 0.19 -5.83
CA PHE A 144 -0.92 0.36 -7.11
C PHE A 144 -0.30 -0.95 -7.61
N CYS A 145 0.49 -1.62 -6.76
CA CYS A 145 1.14 -2.88 -7.10
C CYS A 145 0.13 -4.03 -7.34
N GLY A 146 -1.01 -4.03 -6.64
CA GLY A 146 -2.07 -5.04 -6.79
C GLY A 146 -2.77 -5.06 -8.15
N PHE A 147 -2.52 -4.07 -9.01
CA PHE A 147 -2.98 -4.09 -10.40
C PHE A 147 -2.19 -5.04 -11.31
N ASP A 148 -1.01 -5.51 -10.86
CA ASP A 148 -0.11 -6.35 -11.66
C ASP A 148 0.57 -7.42 -10.81
N ILE A 149 0.81 -8.63 -11.38
CA ILE A 149 1.40 -9.76 -10.65
C ILE A 149 2.89 -9.49 -10.36
N VAL A 150 3.66 -8.97 -11.33
CA VAL A 150 5.09 -8.69 -11.16
C VAL A 150 5.29 -7.58 -10.14
N ALA A 151 4.51 -6.50 -10.23
CA ALA A 151 4.54 -5.43 -9.25
C ALA A 151 4.20 -5.94 -7.84
N SER A 152 3.23 -6.85 -7.70
CA SER A 152 2.89 -7.50 -6.43
C SER A 152 4.02 -8.38 -5.88
N LYS A 153 4.75 -9.10 -6.74
CA LYS A 153 5.97 -9.83 -6.35
C LYS A 153 7.04 -8.87 -5.81
N VAL A 154 7.30 -7.76 -6.51
CA VAL A 154 8.25 -6.74 -6.05
C VAL A 154 7.81 -6.12 -4.72
N ALA A 155 6.53 -5.75 -4.60
CA ALA A 155 5.97 -5.21 -3.37
C ALA A 155 6.13 -6.17 -2.19
N SER A 156 5.91 -7.47 -2.40
CA SER A 156 6.06 -8.49 -1.35
C SER A 156 7.52 -8.63 -0.87
N ILE A 157 8.50 -8.47 -1.75
CA ILE A 157 9.93 -8.46 -1.37
C ILE A 157 10.24 -7.22 -0.52
N VAL A 158 9.74 -6.04 -0.94
CA VAL A 158 9.92 -4.80 -0.17
C VAL A 158 9.25 -4.91 1.20
N LEU A 159 8.03 -5.47 1.26
CA LEU A 159 7.37 -5.77 2.54
C LEU A 159 8.19 -6.71 3.41
N GLY A 160 8.82 -7.73 2.82
CA GLY A 160 9.73 -8.63 3.53
C GLY A 160 10.86 -7.87 4.23
N VAL A 161 11.50 -6.91 3.56
CA VAL A 161 12.52 -6.04 4.15
C VAL A 161 11.94 -5.19 5.28
N CYS A 162 10.77 -4.57 5.07
CA CYS A 162 10.09 -3.80 6.12
C CYS A 162 9.75 -4.65 7.34
N PHE A 163 9.34 -5.91 7.13
CA PHE A 163 9.06 -6.86 8.20
C PHE A 163 10.31 -7.24 8.99
N LEU A 164 11.45 -7.42 8.33
CA LEU A 164 12.72 -7.66 9.02
C LEU A 164 13.11 -6.47 9.90
N LEU A 165 12.93 -5.23 9.42
CA LEU A 165 13.15 -4.03 10.21
C LEU A 165 12.18 -3.94 11.39
N THR A 166 10.90 -4.25 11.17
CA THR A 166 9.89 -4.29 12.24
C THR A 166 10.25 -5.33 13.29
N LEU A 167 10.69 -6.52 12.89
CA LEU A 167 11.17 -7.56 13.81
C LEU A 167 12.42 -7.13 14.58
N TRP A 168 13.33 -6.38 13.95
CA TRP A 168 14.52 -5.87 14.64
C TRP A 168 14.13 -4.99 15.84
N TRP A 169 13.14 -4.12 15.70
CA TRP A 169 12.66 -3.26 16.78
C TRP A 169 11.63 -3.95 17.69
N GLY A 170 10.81 -4.85 17.14
CA GLY A 170 9.72 -5.55 17.84
C GLY A 170 10.05 -6.93 18.40
N LYS A 171 11.31 -7.37 18.33
CA LYS A 171 11.74 -8.74 18.72
C LYS A 171 11.43 -9.17 20.15
N ARG A 172 11.16 -8.23 21.05
CA ARG A 172 10.80 -8.48 22.46
C ARG A 172 9.30 -8.61 22.68
N ASP A 173 8.50 -8.22 21.70
CA ASP A 173 7.05 -8.31 21.71
C ASP A 173 6.59 -9.52 20.92
N TRP A 174 6.08 -10.54 21.62
CA TRP A 174 5.67 -11.79 21.00
C TRP A 174 4.55 -11.61 19.97
N LEU A 175 3.66 -10.61 20.18
CA LEU A 175 2.55 -10.32 19.29
C LEU A 175 3.03 -9.70 17.98
N THR A 176 4.02 -8.81 18.04
CA THR A 176 4.70 -8.28 16.84
C THR A 176 5.35 -9.41 16.05
N VAL A 177 6.06 -10.32 16.73
CA VAL A 177 6.70 -11.47 16.07
C VAL A 177 5.67 -12.37 15.41
N LEU A 178 4.59 -12.72 16.13
CA LEU A 178 3.53 -13.57 15.59
C LEU A 178 2.85 -12.93 14.38
N THR A 179 2.50 -11.63 14.46
CA THR A 179 1.86 -10.88 13.36
C THR A 179 2.73 -10.90 12.10
N VAL A 180 4.01 -10.62 12.25
CA VAL A 180 4.94 -10.62 11.12
C VAL A 180 5.11 -12.02 10.54
N LEU A 181 5.23 -13.05 11.37
CA LEU A 181 5.34 -14.44 10.91
C LEU A 181 4.10 -14.89 10.14
N LEU A 182 2.90 -14.53 10.61
CA LEU A 182 1.65 -14.83 9.90
C LEU A 182 1.59 -14.09 8.55
N ALA A 183 1.97 -12.81 8.49
CA ALA A 183 1.99 -12.04 7.26
C ALA A 183 3.00 -12.60 6.25
N VAL A 184 4.22 -12.92 6.68
CA VAL A 184 5.25 -13.53 5.84
C VAL A 184 4.78 -14.91 5.37
N GLY A 185 4.23 -15.73 6.25
CA GLY A 185 3.69 -17.05 5.90
C GLY A 185 2.62 -16.98 4.83
N LEU A 186 1.69 -16.04 4.94
CA LEU A 186 0.65 -15.80 3.94
C LEU A 186 1.24 -15.38 2.58
N ILE A 187 2.16 -14.43 2.58
CA ILE A 187 2.82 -13.94 1.36
C ILE A 187 3.59 -15.10 0.69
N VAL A 188 4.39 -15.83 1.46
CA VAL A 188 5.16 -16.98 0.95
C VAL A 188 4.25 -18.05 0.40
N ALA A 189 3.14 -18.39 1.08
CA ALA A 189 2.17 -19.35 0.57
C ALA A 189 1.59 -18.90 -0.79
N CYS A 190 1.24 -17.61 -0.93
CA CYS A 190 0.71 -17.07 -2.18
C CYS A 190 1.72 -17.07 -3.33
N TRP A 191 3.03 -17.08 -3.04
CA TRP A 191 4.06 -17.17 -4.08
C TRP A 191 4.07 -18.51 -4.81
N PHE A 192 3.66 -19.59 -4.12
CA PHE A 192 3.69 -20.96 -4.66
C PHE A 192 2.32 -21.44 -5.20
N ILE A 193 1.31 -20.57 -5.19
CA ILE A 193 -0.02 -20.92 -5.70
C ILE A 193 -0.22 -20.26 -7.06
N VAL A 194 -0.55 -21.06 -8.08
CA VAL A 194 -0.94 -20.61 -9.44
C VAL A 194 -0.09 -19.42 -9.92
N HIS A 195 1.21 -19.64 -10.09
CA HIS A 195 2.16 -18.64 -10.60
C HIS A 195 2.15 -17.29 -9.86
N ALA A 196 1.81 -17.30 -8.56
CA ALA A 196 1.66 -16.15 -7.69
C ALA A 196 0.48 -15.21 -8.02
N GLU A 197 -0.51 -15.67 -8.77
CA GLU A 197 -1.72 -14.89 -9.04
C GLU A 197 -2.47 -14.46 -7.76
N PRO A 198 -2.66 -15.32 -6.73
CA PRO A 198 -3.30 -14.91 -5.48
C PRO A 198 -2.55 -13.81 -4.73
N LEU A 199 -1.24 -13.69 -4.94
CA LEU A 199 -0.41 -12.69 -4.26
C LEU A 199 -0.91 -11.26 -4.52
N ARG A 200 -1.31 -10.95 -5.78
CA ARG A 200 -1.83 -9.62 -6.13
C ARG A 200 -3.10 -9.26 -5.34
N PHE A 201 -3.99 -10.23 -5.12
CA PHE A 201 -5.23 -10.01 -4.37
C PHE A 201 -4.96 -9.83 -2.88
N VAL A 202 -3.99 -10.56 -2.32
CA VAL A 202 -3.56 -10.38 -0.92
C VAL A 202 -2.88 -9.02 -0.75
N VAL A 203 -1.97 -8.63 -1.64
CA VAL A 203 -1.32 -7.32 -1.64
C VAL A 203 -2.36 -6.21 -1.76
N LEU A 204 -3.33 -6.36 -2.65
CA LEU A 204 -4.44 -5.43 -2.83
C LEU A 204 -5.32 -5.31 -1.58
N PHE A 205 -5.66 -6.45 -0.94
CA PHE A 205 -6.45 -6.48 0.29
C PHE A 205 -5.73 -5.73 1.44
N ILE A 206 -4.44 -6.03 1.64
CA ILE A 206 -3.62 -5.34 2.65
C ILE A 206 -3.55 -3.86 2.33
N GLY A 207 -3.41 -3.49 1.05
CA GLY A 207 -3.37 -2.10 0.60
C GLY A 207 -4.66 -1.34 0.90
N VAL A 208 -5.82 -1.90 0.56
CA VAL A 208 -7.14 -1.31 0.85
C VAL A 208 -7.35 -1.19 2.35
N MET A 209 -7.05 -2.25 3.11
CA MET A 209 -7.20 -2.25 4.56
C MET A 209 -6.30 -1.21 5.23
N SER A 210 -5.05 -1.07 4.76
CA SER A 210 -4.10 -0.08 5.28
C SER A 210 -4.54 1.36 4.98
N SER A 211 -5.07 1.62 3.79
CA SER A 211 -5.59 2.94 3.43
C SER A 211 -6.84 3.31 4.24
N LEU A 212 -7.73 2.34 4.50
CA LEU A 212 -8.95 2.56 5.27
C LEU A 212 -8.72 2.63 6.79
N TYR A 213 -7.65 2.01 7.29
CA TYR A 213 -7.34 1.97 8.71
C TYR A 213 -7.30 3.37 9.34
N SER A 214 -6.62 4.30 8.69
CA SER A 214 -6.51 5.69 9.18
C SER A 214 -7.87 6.35 9.34
N VAL A 215 -8.80 6.08 8.43
CA VAL A 215 -10.17 6.63 8.49
C VAL A 215 -10.93 6.00 9.65
N TRP A 216 -10.85 4.67 9.81
CA TRP A 216 -11.56 3.96 10.87
C TRP A 216 -11.01 4.26 12.26
N ASP A 217 -9.70 4.24 12.42
CA ASP A 217 -9.07 4.50 13.71
C ASP A 217 -9.36 5.92 14.21
N ILE A 218 -9.38 6.90 13.30
CA ILE A 218 -9.79 8.27 13.62
C ILE A 218 -11.28 8.35 13.95
N CYS A 219 -12.14 7.63 13.24
CA CYS A 219 -13.56 7.57 13.58
C CYS A 219 -13.78 6.93 14.97
N ASP A 220 -13.06 5.86 15.28
CA ASP A 220 -13.12 5.22 16.60
C ASP A 220 -12.64 6.18 17.70
N ASP A 221 -11.57 6.94 17.47
CA ASP A 221 -11.08 7.95 18.41
C ASP A 221 -12.08 9.10 18.64
N LEU A 222 -12.75 9.55 17.58
CA LEU A 222 -13.72 10.66 17.65
C LEU A 222 -15.05 10.25 18.28
N ILE A 223 -15.54 9.02 18.01
CA ILE A 223 -16.86 8.54 18.40
C ILE A 223 -16.79 7.77 19.71
N LEU A 224 -15.84 6.83 19.83
CA LEU A 224 -15.76 5.90 20.95
C LEU A 224 -14.86 6.37 22.10
N ARG A 225 -14.15 7.49 21.93
CA ARG A 225 -13.22 8.08 22.91
C ARG A 225 -12.32 7.01 23.53
N LYS A 226 -11.37 6.49 22.75
CA LYS A 226 -10.35 5.59 23.26
C LYS A 226 -9.66 6.19 24.50
N VAL A 227 -9.32 5.35 25.45
CA VAL A 227 -8.67 5.73 26.71
C VAL A 227 -7.28 6.34 26.49
N ASN A 228 -6.60 5.95 25.39
CA ASN A 228 -5.27 6.41 25.06
C ASN A 228 -5.29 7.66 24.17
N SER A 229 -4.27 8.52 24.34
CA SER A 229 -4.10 9.69 23.52
C SER A 229 -3.72 9.28 22.08
N SER A 230 -4.56 9.62 21.09
CA SER A 230 -4.24 9.42 19.67
C SER A 230 -3.12 10.37 19.22
N ASP A 231 -2.41 10.02 18.13
CA ASP A 231 -1.41 10.90 17.52
C ASP A 231 -1.96 12.29 17.21
N ALA A 232 -3.24 12.35 16.77
CA ALA A 232 -3.91 13.61 16.50
C ALA A 232 -4.12 14.43 17.77
N SER A 233 -4.39 13.79 18.91
CA SER A 233 -4.52 14.49 20.20
C SER A 233 -3.18 15.01 20.70
N VAL A 234 -2.12 14.21 20.59
CA VAL A 234 -0.74 14.63 20.96
C VAL A 234 -0.25 15.74 20.04
N PHE A 235 -0.58 15.66 18.74
CA PHE A 235 -0.22 16.70 17.78
C PHE A 235 -0.92 18.02 18.08
N ALA A 236 -2.24 17.97 18.36
CA ALA A 236 -3.03 19.13 18.72
C ALA A 236 -2.51 19.82 20.00
N GLN A 237 -2.13 19.02 21.01
CA GLN A 237 -1.54 19.56 22.26
C GLN A 237 -0.21 20.29 22.01
N ARG A 238 0.60 19.81 21.05
CA ARG A 238 1.93 20.36 20.78
C ARG A 238 1.93 21.51 19.80
N TYR A 239 1.07 21.49 18.79
CA TYR A 239 1.07 22.44 17.69
C TYR A 239 -0.20 23.31 17.62
N GLY A 240 -1.15 23.07 18.51
CA GLY A 240 -2.44 23.78 18.53
C GLY A 240 -3.50 23.14 17.62
N GLY A 241 -4.69 23.70 17.67
CA GLY A 241 -5.87 23.14 16.98
C GLY A 241 -6.59 22.07 17.79
N SER A 242 -7.55 21.39 17.18
CA SER A 242 -8.27 20.28 17.82
C SER A 242 -7.80 18.93 17.23
N SER A 243 -7.85 17.88 18.05
CA SER A 243 -7.56 16.51 17.59
C SER A 243 -8.47 16.08 16.45
N GLN A 244 -9.74 16.51 16.48
CA GLN A 244 -10.72 16.25 15.43
C GLN A 244 -10.31 16.87 14.10
N CYS A 245 -9.87 18.14 14.11
CA CYS A 245 -9.43 18.83 12.90
C CYS A 245 -8.24 18.11 12.24
N TRP A 246 -7.22 17.77 13.03
CA TRP A 246 -6.05 17.05 12.53
C TRP A 246 -6.41 15.64 12.04
N GLY A 247 -7.23 14.91 12.78
CA GLY A 247 -7.71 13.58 12.38
C GLY A 247 -8.47 13.60 11.06
N ILE A 248 -9.44 14.50 10.90
CA ILE A 248 -10.20 14.65 9.65
C ILE A 248 -9.28 15.00 8.47
N MET A 249 -8.33 15.92 8.67
CA MET A 249 -7.37 16.30 7.63
C MET A 249 -6.51 15.11 7.19
N TRP A 250 -6.01 14.32 8.14
CA TRP A 250 -5.21 13.13 7.82
C TRP A 250 -6.06 12.03 7.16
N SER A 251 -7.32 11.87 7.56
CA SER A 251 -8.27 10.96 6.89
C SER A 251 -8.51 11.35 5.43
N ILE A 252 -8.72 12.65 5.16
CA ILE A 252 -8.89 13.15 3.78
C ILE A 252 -7.64 12.85 2.94
N ILE A 253 -6.43 13.13 3.48
CA ILE A 253 -5.17 12.83 2.78
C ILE A 253 -5.02 11.33 2.53
N SER A 254 -5.42 10.47 3.49
CA SER A 254 -5.40 9.01 3.35
C SER A 254 -6.29 8.51 2.22
N VAL A 255 -7.50 9.08 2.11
CA VAL A 255 -8.41 8.77 0.99
C VAL A 255 -7.84 9.25 -0.34
N LEU A 256 -7.22 10.43 -0.38
CA LEU A 256 -6.56 10.95 -1.59
C LEU A 256 -5.39 10.05 -2.02
N PHE A 257 -4.59 9.53 -1.09
CA PHE A 257 -3.54 8.55 -1.40
C PHE A 257 -4.14 7.27 -2.01
N MET A 258 -5.22 6.74 -1.44
CA MET A 258 -5.91 5.56 -1.98
C MET A 258 -6.37 5.80 -3.43
N VAL A 259 -7.03 6.92 -3.69
CA VAL A 259 -7.50 7.30 -5.04
C VAL A 259 -6.31 7.46 -5.99
N ALA A 260 -5.23 8.11 -5.56
CA ALA A 260 -4.01 8.26 -6.34
C ALA A 260 -3.37 6.89 -6.68
N GLY A 261 -3.33 5.95 -5.75
CA GLY A 261 -2.86 4.58 -5.98
C GLY A 261 -3.68 3.84 -7.04
N ILE A 262 -5.01 3.97 -6.98
CA ILE A 262 -5.93 3.39 -7.97
C ILE A 262 -5.68 4.00 -9.37
N ILE A 263 -5.66 5.33 -9.46
CA ILE A 263 -5.44 6.04 -10.74
C ILE A 263 -4.08 5.68 -11.34
N ALA A 264 -3.04 5.64 -10.50
CA ALA A 264 -1.70 5.25 -10.92
C ALA A 264 -1.66 3.79 -11.42
N GLY A 265 -2.37 2.88 -10.74
CA GLY A 265 -2.49 1.48 -11.14
C GLY A 265 -3.17 1.32 -12.51
N ILE A 266 -4.28 2.02 -12.74
CA ILE A 266 -4.95 2.05 -14.04
C ILE A 266 -4.03 2.57 -15.13
N ALA A 267 -3.30 3.66 -14.86
CA ALA A 267 -2.40 4.26 -15.83
C ALA A 267 -1.17 3.41 -16.15
N ALA A 268 -0.66 2.64 -15.16
CA ALA A 268 0.58 1.90 -15.29
C ALA A 268 0.41 0.49 -15.86
N PHE A 269 -0.72 -0.19 -15.59
CA PHE A 269 -0.91 -1.61 -15.86
C PHE A 269 -2.13 -1.88 -16.77
N PRO A 270 -2.03 -1.61 -18.08
CA PRO A 270 -3.10 -1.86 -19.04
C PRO A 270 -3.16 -3.33 -19.52
N GLU A 271 -2.23 -4.19 -19.10
CA GLU A 271 -2.05 -5.55 -19.59
C GLU A 271 -3.21 -6.46 -19.19
N SER A 272 -3.48 -7.47 -20.04
CA SER A 272 -4.43 -8.56 -19.73
C SER A 272 -3.85 -9.53 -18.71
N PHE A 273 -4.71 -10.33 -18.06
CA PHE A 273 -4.27 -11.37 -17.14
C PHE A 273 -3.24 -12.33 -17.75
N ALA A 274 -3.49 -12.82 -18.96
CA ALA A 274 -2.58 -13.75 -19.66
C ALA A 274 -1.19 -13.14 -19.92
N GLN A 275 -1.12 -11.82 -20.14
CA GLN A 275 0.18 -11.14 -20.31
C GLN A 275 0.89 -10.99 -18.97
N GLN A 276 0.17 -10.61 -17.92
CA GLN A 276 0.73 -10.48 -16.56
C GLN A 276 1.26 -11.82 -16.04
N GLU A 277 0.56 -12.93 -16.30
CA GLU A 277 0.99 -14.28 -15.94
C GLU A 277 2.31 -14.64 -16.65
N LYS A 278 2.38 -14.45 -17.96
CA LYS A 278 3.59 -14.67 -18.74
C LYS A 278 4.77 -13.82 -18.27
N ASP A 279 4.53 -12.55 -17.97
CA ASP A 279 5.56 -11.64 -17.46
C ASP A 279 6.02 -12.06 -16.04
N SER A 280 5.09 -12.57 -15.23
CA SER A 280 5.37 -13.12 -13.90
C SER A 280 6.26 -14.37 -13.94
N GLU A 281 6.02 -15.29 -14.90
CA GLU A 281 6.86 -16.47 -15.13
C GLU A 281 8.29 -16.09 -15.55
N ASN A 282 8.42 -15.05 -16.40
CA ASN A 282 9.72 -14.57 -16.86
C ASN A 282 10.52 -13.81 -15.80
N PHE A 283 9.83 -13.17 -14.83
CA PHE A 283 10.48 -12.38 -13.78
C PHE A 283 11.12 -13.26 -12.69
N ILE A 284 10.32 -14.10 -12.06
CA ILE A 284 10.75 -15.12 -11.09
C ILE A 284 9.81 -16.30 -11.27
N PRO A 285 10.28 -17.40 -11.90
CA PRO A 285 9.43 -18.56 -12.12
C PRO A 285 9.02 -19.19 -10.79
N THR A 286 7.72 -19.27 -10.57
CA THR A 286 7.11 -19.96 -9.43
C THR A 286 6.16 -21.01 -9.97
N ARG A 287 6.32 -22.25 -9.51
CA ARG A 287 5.48 -23.39 -9.97
C ARG A 287 4.15 -23.39 -9.26
#